data_99170fbdaa1a1d4b0c6ade4cb924178a
#
_entry.id   99170fbdaa1a1d4b0c6ade4cb924178a
#
_cell.length_a   1.000
_cell.length_b   1.000
_cell.length_c   1.000
_cell.angle_alpha   90.00
_cell.angle_beta   90.00
_cell.angle_gamma   90.00
#
_symmetry.space_group_name_H-M   'P 1'
#
loop_
_entity.id
_entity.type
_entity.pdbx_description
1 polymer ?
#
loop_
_entity_poly.entity_id
_entity_poly.type
_entity_poly.pdbx_seq_one_letter_code
_entity_poly.pdbx_strand_id
1 'polypeptide(L)'
;MRQNGLTSKTKSVFKYKNRNVSVILTRKYRKVSDEVAPVFWRITFNRKLKHIFTGFEFSSDDWDDFVNRDLRKHSDCKQTLDRYLRLTLIPAIDSLAEKNNFSFDALDMLINNSPDSIGLNEAFHQKIELLESEYRIGSAGVYKATIKALMRFKHFKQLKNRNEKNAFIALCREKRHVTIGKDVLDIEHTIRFEEITPGFLEECEKFWFETEISPATMGIYMRTLRAIINNNRGDRPYIEAEKYPFGVSRGKYAIPEGGRREIALSIEQIWEIEEYQTENVTLATARDIFVFMFYCNGLNFGDLCRLRYENIDVSNNEIVFQRKKTLRKTAKPTFIYVPILPPMIEIINRQGNKDQDGYIFPFLYGIEPIGRNENEIKKTIVSALDRINSSLKVIAGELELDPNLSTSYTRNSYISHLTGELLVNPIVVRKMVGHSTRKDVTAGYVNLTAKKRLEINSKLLNPGKRYSAINFYVSRL
;
A
#
# COMPACT_ATOMS: atom_id res chain seq x y z
N MET A 1 -13.69 -41.95 -44.97
CA MET A 1 -14.56 -41.84 -43.78
C MET A 1 -14.31 -40.52 -43.11
N ARG A 2 -15.28 -39.59 -43.20
CA ARG A 2 -15.21 -38.26 -42.56
C ARG A 2 -15.58 -38.42 -41.10
N GLN A 3 -14.63 -38.20 -40.18
CA GLN A 3 -14.92 -38.13 -38.75
C GLN A 3 -15.53 -36.76 -38.44
N ASN A 4 -16.82 -36.75 -38.15
CA ASN A 4 -17.52 -35.62 -37.58
C ASN A 4 -17.09 -35.41 -36.16
N GLY A 5 -16.30 -34.35 -35.88
CA GLY A 5 -16.03 -33.93 -34.54
C GLY A 5 -17.31 -33.44 -33.85
N LEU A 6 -17.67 -34.08 -32.75
CA LEU A 6 -18.76 -33.69 -31.88
C LEU A 6 -18.53 -32.27 -31.35
N THR A 7 -19.16 -31.29 -31.96
CA THR A 7 -19.29 -29.95 -31.36
C THR A 7 -20.49 -29.98 -30.45
N SER A 8 -20.30 -30.18 -29.17
CA SER A 8 -21.27 -29.92 -28.14
C SER A 8 -21.80 -28.48 -28.31
N LYS A 9 -23.11 -28.31 -28.51
CA LYS A 9 -23.79 -27.01 -28.57
C LYS A 9 -23.86 -26.42 -27.16
N THR A 10 -22.73 -26.12 -26.55
CA THR A 10 -22.65 -25.44 -25.24
C THR A 10 -23.02 -23.97 -25.43
N LYS A 11 -23.89 -23.45 -24.60
CA LYS A 11 -24.17 -22.01 -24.47
C LYS A 11 -22.88 -21.32 -24.05
N SER A 12 -22.21 -20.62 -24.96
CA SER A 12 -21.00 -19.85 -24.58
C SER A 12 -21.41 -18.70 -23.67
N VAL A 13 -20.76 -18.61 -22.54
CA VAL A 13 -20.96 -17.54 -21.52
C VAL A 13 -20.50 -16.18 -22.05
N PHE A 14 -19.47 -16.16 -22.90
CA PHE A 14 -18.89 -14.96 -23.47
C PHE A 14 -19.07 -14.96 -24.99
N LYS A 15 -19.88 -14.03 -25.50
CA LYS A 15 -20.14 -13.82 -26.94
C LYS A 15 -20.11 -12.33 -27.23
N TYR A 16 -19.51 -12.00 -28.36
CA TYR A 16 -19.56 -10.66 -28.92
C TYR A 16 -19.70 -10.74 -30.45
N LYS A 17 -20.42 -9.79 -31.04
CA LYS A 17 -20.54 -9.68 -32.48
C LYS A 17 -20.66 -8.23 -32.89
N ASN A 18 -19.83 -7.83 -33.84
CA ASN A 18 -19.92 -6.54 -34.53
C ASN A 18 -19.76 -6.76 -36.02
N ARG A 19 -20.76 -6.36 -36.80
CA ARG A 19 -20.84 -6.58 -38.27
C ARG A 19 -20.51 -8.05 -38.62
N ASN A 20 -19.43 -8.28 -39.37
CA ASN A 20 -19.00 -9.60 -39.84
C ASN A 20 -18.01 -10.30 -38.90
N VAL A 21 -17.70 -9.68 -37.76
CA VAL A 21 -16.79 -10.26 -36.77
C VAL A 21 -17.58 -10.82 -35.60
N SER A 22 -17.29 -12.05 -35.21
CA SER A 22 -17.86 -12.66 -34.00
C SER A 22 -16.78 -13.25 -33.14
N VAL A 23 -16.93 -13.12 -31.81
CA VAL A 23 -16.02 -13.67 -30.79
C VAL A 23 -16.83 -14.61 -29.91
N ILE A 24 -16.27 -15.77 -29.62
CA ILE A 24 -16.88 -16.77 -28.75
C ILE A 24 -15.77 -17.45 -27.95
N LEU A 25 -15.97 -17.61 -26.65
CA LEU A 25 -15.11 -18.45 -25.84
C LEU A 25 -15.38 -19.92 -26.14
N THR A 26 -14.33 -20.72 -26.35
CA THR A 26 -14.45 -22.12 -26.69
C THR A 26 -13.30 -22.94 -26.11
N ARG A 27 -13.58 -24.21 -25.80
CA ARG A 27 -12.58 -25.19 -25.39
C ARG A 27 -12.32 -26.14 -26.57
N LYS A 28 -11.05 -26.54 -26.77
CA LYS A 28 -10.68 -27.40 -27.88
C LYS A 28 -9.68 -28.47 -27.45
N TYR A 29 -10.05 -29.74 -27.55
CA TYR A 29 -9.16 -30.85 -27.36
C TYR A 29 -8.14 -30.96 -28.50
N ARG A 30 -6.91 -31.29 -28.16
CA ARG A 30 -5.83 -31.64 -29.12
C ARG A 30 -5.91 -33.11 -29.51
N LYS A 31 -6.21 -33.96 -28.51
CA LYS A 31 -6.44 -35.44 -28.72
C LYS A 31 -7.66 -35.84 -27.90
N VAL A 32 -8.26 -36.98 -28.29
CA VAL A 32 -9.42 -37.54 -27.60
C VAL A 32 -9.10 -38.02 -26.19
N SER A 33 -7.81 -38.31 -25.90
CA SER A 33 -7.31 -38.77 -24.62
C SER A 33 -6.94 -37.64 -23.63
N ASP A 34 -7.10 -36.39 -24.01
CA ASP A 34 -6.72 -35.27 -23.14
C ASP A 34 -7.74 -35.12 -22.01
N GLU A 35 -7.30 -35.26 -20.76
CA GLU A 35 -8.13 -35.02 -19.56
C GLU A 35 -8.49 -33.55 -19.41
N VAL A 36 -7.60 -32.67 -19.83
CA VAL A 36 -7.76 -31.21 -19.81
C VAL A 36 -7.61 -30.64 -21.21
N ALA A 37 -8.38 -29.60 -21.52
CA ALA A 37 -8.31 -28.95 -22.81
C ALA A 37 -8.17 -27.43 -22.68
N PRO A 38 -7.31 -26.81 -23.52
CA PRO A 38 -7.11 -25.37 -23.51
C PRO A 38 -8.33 -24.60 -24.00
N VAL A 39 -8.54 -23.42 -23.40
CA VAL A 39 -9.60 -22.49 -23.70
C VAL A 39 -9.10 -21.38 -24.62
N PHE A 40 -9.87 -21.05 -25.62
CA PHE A 40 -9.52 -20.08 -26.66
C PHE A 40 -10.64 -19.05 -26.89
N TRP A 41 -10.27 -17.84 -27.22
CA TRP A 41 -11.12 -16.90 -27.93
C TRP A 41 -11.14 -17.30 -29.40
N ARG A 42 -12.27 -17.76 -29.88
CA ARG A 42 -12.49 -18.04 -31.30
C ARG A 42 -13.10 -16.81 -31.97
N ILE A 43 -12.34 -16.21 -32.85
CA ILE A 43 -12.73 -15.03 -33.61
C ILE A 43 -13.01 -15.48 -35.03
N THR A 44 -14.21 -15.14 -35.56
CA THR A 44 -14.67 -15.46 -36.90
C THR A 44 -14.86 -14.18 -37.71
N PHE A 45 -14.26 -14.11 -38.89
CA PHE A 45 -14.41 -13.01 -39.83
C PHE A 45 -14.43 -13.57 -41.25
N ASN A 46 -15.46 -13.24 -42.03
CA ASN A 46 -15.60 -13.69 -43.41
C ASN A 46 -15.38 -15.22 -43.59
N ARG A 47 -15.96 -16.03 -42.71
CA ARG A 47 -15.83 -17.51 -42.63
C ARG A 47 -14.46 -18.05 -42.31
N LYS A 48 -13.44 -17.18 -42.08
CA LYS A 48 -12.13 -17.56 -41.55
C LYS A 48 -12.15 -17.52 -40.04
N LEU A 49 -11.31 -18.37 -39.42
CA LEU A 49 -11.24 -18.55 -37.96
C LEU A 49 -9.84 -18.23 -37.44
N LYS A 50 -9.80 -17.53 -36.33
CA LYS A 50 -8.58 -17.35 -35.54
C LYS A 50 -8.85 -17.75 -34.08
N HIS A 51 -7.85 -18.40 -33.44
CA HIS A 51 -7.91 -18.79 -32.06
C HIS A 51 -6.82 -18.05 -31.28
N ILE A 52 -7.19 -17.40 -30.16
CA ILE A 52 -6.26 -16.77 -29.21
C ILE A 52 -6.35 -17.56 -27.92
N PHE A 53 -5.24 -18.11 -27.46
CA PHE A 53 -5.17 -18.87 -26.22
C PHE A 53 -5.41 -17.95 -25.02
N THR A 54 -6.24 -18.40 -24.06
CA THR A 54 -6.61 -17.58 -22.89
C THR A 54 -5.68 -17.75 -21.71
N GLY A 55 -4.76 -18.70 -21.74
CA GLY A 55 -3.93 -19.09 -20.60
C GLY A 55 -4.62 -20.09 -19.65
N PHE A 56 -5.89 -20.44 -19.88
CA PHE A 56 -6.65 -21.37 -19.05
C PHE A 56 -6.84 -22.71 -19.74
N GLU A 57 -6.87 -23.75 -18.92
CA GLU A 57 -7.20 -25.12 -19.32
C GLU A 57 -8.24 -25.69 -18.34
N PHE A 58 -9.22 -26.44 -18.85
CA PHE A 58 -10.28 -27.03 -18.04
C PHE A 58 -10.45 -28.52 -18.38
N SER A 59 -10.80 -29.31 -17.36
CA SER A 59 -11.38 -30.64 -17.53
C SER A 59 -12.78 -30.53 -18.14
N SER A 60 -13.39 -31.65 -18.52
CA SER A 60 -14.78 -31.63 -19.05
C SER A 60 -15.75 -31.09 -18.01
N ASP A 61 -15.65 -31.59 -16.79
CA ASP A 61 -16.56 -31.26 -15.70
C ASP A 61 -16.40 -29.80 -15.24
N ASP A 62 -15.14 -29.32 -15.13
CA ASP A 62 -14.88 -27.92 -14.77
C ASP A 62 -15.36 -26.95 -15.85
N TRP A 63 -15.28 -27.34 -17.13
CA TRP A 63 -15.81 -26.54 -18.22
C TRP A 63 -17.34 -26.45 -18.19
N ASP A 64 -18.01 -27.57 -17.92
CA ASP A 64 -19.47 -27.60 -17.81
C ASP A 64 -19.94 -26.80 -16.60
N ASP A 65 -19.22 -26.88 -15.49
CA ASP A 65 -19.45 -26.04 -14.32
C ASP A 65 -19.22 -24.55 -14.62
N PHE A 66 -18.12 -24.23 -15.32
CA PHE A 66 -17.80 -22.87 -15.72
C PHE A 66 -18.85 -22.23 -16.63
N VAL A 67 -19.40 -23.01 -17.58
CA VAL A 67 -20.37 -22.52 -18.57
C VAL A 67 -21.79 -22.48 -17.99
N ASN A 68 -22.19 -23.49 -17.23
CA ASN A 68 -23.59 -23.72 -16.83
C ASN A 68 -23.89 -23.35 -15.38
N ARG A 69 -22.86 -23.22 -14.51
CA ARG A 69 -23.03 -22.94 -13.10
C ARG A 69 -22.21 -21.70 -12.68
N ASP A 70 -22.78 -20.91 -11.79
CA ASP A 70 -22.10 -19.74 -11.25
C ASP A 70 -21.37 -20.07 -9.94
N LEU A 71 -20.36 -20.92 -10.03
CA LEU A 71 -19.60 -21.38 -8.88
C LEU A 71 -18.50 -20.36 -8.51
N ARG A 72 -18.33 -20.09 -7.21
CA ARG A 72 -17.30 -19.19 -6.69
C ARG A 72 -15.89 -19.59 -7.11
N LYS A 73 -15.62 -20.90 -7.27
CA LYS A 73 -14.31 -21.43 -7.69
C LYS A 73 -13.86 -20.90 -9.07
N HIS A 74 -14.77 -20.46 -9.91
CA HIS A 74 -14.48 -19.93 -11.25
C HIS A 74 -14.59 -18.39 -11.36
N SER A 75 -14.87 -17.70 -10.24
CA SER A 75 -15.09 -16.25 -10.23
C SER A 75 -13.91 -15.48 -10.84
N ASP A 76 -12.69 -15.76 -10.41
CA ASP A 76 -11.48 -15.05 -10.85
C ASP A 76 -11.19 -15.30 -12.34
N CYS A 77 -11.38 -16.54 -12.79
CA CYS A 77 -11.25 -16.89 -14.20
C CYS A 77 -12.30 -16.16 -15.05
N LYS A 78 -13.57 -16.15 -14.60
CA LYS A 78 -14.66 -15.41 -15.29
C LYS A 78 -14.34 -13.93 -15.38
N GLN A 79 -13.87 -13.31 -14.29
CA GLN A 79 -13.50 -11.89 -14.27
C GLN A 79 -12.35 -11.61 -15.24
N THR A 80 -11.31 -12.45 -15.23
CA THR A 80 -10.16 -12.29 -16.13
C THR A 80 -10.54 -12.38 -17.59
N LEU A 81 -11.38 -13.36 -17.95
CA LEU A 81 -11.86 -13.54 -19.30
C LEU A 81 -12.82 -12.42 -19.74
N ASP A 82 -13.75 -11.99 -18.88
CA ASP A 82 -14.64 -10.87 -19.17
C ASP A 82 -13.87 -9.58 -19.39
N ARG A 83 -12.86 -9.35 -18.55
CA ARG A 83 -11.95 -8.22 -18.66
C ARG A 83 -11.21 -8.19 -20.00
N TYR A 84 -10.55 -9.29 -20.38
CA TYR A 84 -9.85 -9.38 -21.65
C TYR A 84 -10.78 -9.17 -22.84
N LEU A 85 -11.97 -9.76 -22.81
CA LEU A 85 -12.97 -9.56 -23.84
C LEU A 85 -13.35 -8.07 -23.98
N ARG A 86 -13.70 -7.43 -22.87
CA ARG A 86 -14.25 -6.06 -22.87
C ARG A 86 -13.20 -4.97 -23.02
N LEU A 87 -12.01 -5.16 -22.47
CA LEU A 87 -10.98 -4.12 -22.49
C LEU A 87 -9.99 -4.27 -23.64
N THR A 88 -9.87 -5.47 -24.24
CA THR A 88 -8.88 -5.72 -25.28
C THR A 88 -9.55 -6.10 -26.61
N LEU A 89 -10.36 -7.17 -26.61
CA LEU A 89 -10.91 -7.68 -27.89
C LEU A 89 -12.00 -6.80 -28.47
N ILE A 90 -12.98 -6.39 -27.66
CA ILE A 90 -14.11 -5.56 -28.15
C ILE A 90 -13.62 -4.22 -28.69
N PRO A 91 -12.83 -3.40 -27.95
CA PRO A 91 -12.36 -2.10 -28.48
C PRO A 91 -11.52 -2.23 -29.75
N ALA A 92 -10.64 -3.27 -29.82
CA ALA A 92 -9.83 -3.50 -31.01
C ALA A 92 -10.69 -3.88 -32.22
N ILE A 93 -11.68 -4.75 -32.03
CA ILE A 93 -12.61 -5.16 -33.08
C ILE A 93 -13.48 -3.99 -33.53
N ASP A 94 -14.01 -3.20 -32.59
CA ASP A 94 -14.86 -2.06 -32.92
C ASP A 94 -14.09 -0.99 -33.68
N SER A 95 -12.90 -0.64 -33.25
CA SER A 95 -12.05 0.31 -33.97
C SER A 95 -11.73 -0.12 -35.41
N LEU A 96 -11.45 -1.40 -35.61
CA LEU A 96 -11.19 -1.93 -36.97
C LEU A 96 -12.47 -2.05 -37.81
N ALA A 97 -13.59 -2.43 -37.19
CA ALA A 97 -14.86 -2.54 -37.86
C ALA A 97 -15.43 -1.18 -38.30
N GLU A 98 -15.30 -0.15 -37.46
CA GLU A 98 -15.70 1.22 -37.80
C GLU A 98 -14.94 1.77 -39.00
N LYS A 99 -13.62 1.50 -39.06
CA LYS A 99 -12.75 1.91 -40.18
C LYS A 99 -12.88 1.01 -41.43
N ASN A 100 -13.75 -0.02 -41.41
CA ASN A 100 -13.85 -1.06 -42.42
C ASN A 100 -12.51 -1.74 -42.80
N ASN A 101 -11.59 -1.80 -41.85
CA ASN A 101 -10.20 -2.29 -42.04
C ASN A 101 -9.90 -3.52 -41.19
N PHE A 102 -10.90 -4.36 -40.87
CA PHE A 102 -10.71 -5.56 -40.09
C PHE A 102 -9.93 -6.62 -40.87
N SER A 103 -8.77 -7.02 -40.33
CA SER A 103 -8.04 -8.24 -40.70
C SER A 103 -7.50 -8.90 -39.45
N PHE A 104 -7.17 -10.18 -39.49
CA PHE A 104 -6.54 -10.86 -38.35
C PHE A 104 -5.15 -10.31 -38.04
N ASP A 105 -4.40 -9.85 -39.04
CA ASP A 105 -3.09 -9.22 -38.85
C ASP A 105 -3.24 -7.85 -38.21
N ALA A 106 -4.22 -7.05 -38.63
CA ALA A 106 -4.53 -5.77 -37.98
C ALA A 106 -5.00 -5.95 -36.51
N LEU A 107 -5.81 -7.00 -36.28
CA LEU A 107 -6.22 -7.36 -34.92
C LEU A 107 -5.02 -7.79 -34.06
N ASP A 108 -4.10 -8.61 -34.60
CA ASP A 108 -2.87 -8.99 -33.91
C ASP A 108 -1.98 -7.79 -33.60
N MET A 109 -1.84 -6.86 -34.55
CA MET A 109 -1.13 -5.61 -34.33
C MET A 109 -1.75 -4.80 -33.19
N LEU A 110 -3.07 -4.70 -33.13
CA LEU A 110 -3.73 -3.98 -32.04
C LEU A 110 -3.65 -4.72 -30.70
N ILE A 111 -3.74 -6.04 -30.69
CA ILE A 111 -3.70 -6.85 -29.46
C ILE A 111 -2.26 -7.06 -28.98
N ASN A 112 -1.31 -7.33 -29.89
CA ASN A 112 0.05 -7.74 -29.53
C ASN A 112 1.09 -6.61 -29.65
N ASN A 113 0.81 -5.55 -30.43
CA ASN A 113 1.76 -4.45 -30.70
C ASN A 113 1.36 -3.13 -30.06
N SER A 114 0.21 -3.05 -29.39
CA SER A 114 -0.19 -1.82 -28.72
C SER A 114 0.33 -1.83 -27.28
N PRO A 115 1.20 -0.87 -26.89
CA PRO A 115 1.33 -0.46 -25.51
C PRO A 115 -0.02 0.00 -24.95
N ASP A 116 -0.98 0.29 -25.84
CA ASP A 116 -2.34 0.77 -25.58
C ASP A 116 -3.33 -0.32 -25.13
N SER A 117 -2.93 -1.59 -25.07
CA SER A 117 -3.82 -2.67 -24.64
C SER A 117 -4.05 -2.71 -23.12
N ILE A 118 -3.14 -2.12 -22.34
CA ILE A 118 -3.25 -2.05 -20.89
C ILE A 118 -3.61 -0.63 -20.49
N GLY A 119 -4.86 -0.40 -20.07
CA GLY A 119 -5.27 0.88 -19.48
C GLY A 119 -4.57 1.16 -18.14
N LEU A 120 -4.59 2.42 -17.70
CA LEU A 120 -4.02 2.81 -16.42
C LEU A 120 -4.59 1.98 -15.27
N ASN A 121 -5.90 1.76 -15.27
CA ASN A 121 -6.59 0.98 -14.23
C ASN A 121 -6.04 -0.45 -14.15
N GLU A 122 -5.80 -1.09 -15.29
CA GLU A 122 -5.23 -2.44 -15.38
C GLU A 122 -3.79 -2.47 -14.85
N ALA A 123 -2.97 -1.48 -15.21
CA ALA A 123 -1.59 -1.38 -14.69
C ALA A 123 -1.57 -1.20 -13.16
N PHE A 124 -2.52 -0.42 -12.62
CA PHE A 124 -2.70 -0.32 -11.17
C PHE A 124 -3.14 -1.64 -10.54
N HIS A 125 -4.08 -2.34 -11.16
CA HIS A 125 -4.58 -3.62 -10.66
C HIS A 125 -3.46 -4.66 -10.57
N GLN A 126 -2.73 -4.87 -11.65
CA GLN A 126 -1.58 -5.78 -11.68
C GLN A 126 -0.54 -5.43 -10.61
N LYS A 127 -0.27 -4.12 -10.42
CA LYS A 127 0.67 -3.68 -9.37
C LYS A 127 0.14 -3.93 -7.97
N ILE A 128 -1.16 -3.76 -7.75
CA ILE A 128 -1.83 -4.04 -6.47
C ILE A 128 -1.74 -5.54 -6.16
N GLU A 129 -2.11 -6.41 -7.10
CA GLU A 129 -2.03 -7.87 -6.94
C GLU A 129 -0.60 -8.32 -6.62
N LEU A 130 0.39 -7.81 -7.36
CA LEU A 130 1.80 -8.10 -7.09
C LEU A 130 2.21 -7.68 -5.66
N LEU A 131 1.80 -6.48 -5.22
CA LEU A 131 2.13 -6.00 -3.87
C LEU A 131 1.43 -6.82 -2.78
N GLU A 132 0.22 -7.29 -3.03
CA GLU A 132 -0.52 -8.16 -2.11
C GLU A 132 0.09 -9.56 -2.04
N SER A 133 0.47 -10.16 -3.17
CA SER A 133 1.18 -11.44 -3.20
C SER A 133 2.54 -11.38 -2.49
N GLU A 134 3.20 -10.22 -2.52
CA GLU A 134 4.42 -9.95 -1.76
C GLU A 134 4.16 -9.58 -0.28
N TYR A 135 2.93 -9.65 0.21
CA TYR A 135 2.52 -9.20 1.56
C TYR A 135 2.87 -7.72 1.86
N ARG A 136 2.92 -6.88 0.85
CA ARG A 136 3.18 -5.42 0.95
C ARG A 136 1.90 -4.62 1.06
N ILE A 137 1.03 -5.03 1.98
CA ILE A 137 -0.35 -4.53 2.13
C ILE A 137 -0.42 -3.01 2.32
N GLY A 138 0.56 -2.42 3.01
CA GLY A 138 0.64 -0.95 3.16
C GLY A 138 0.83 -0.24 1.83
N SER A 139 1.73 -0.75 0.98
CA SER A 139 1.97 -0.20 -0.35
C SER A 139 0.77 -0.43 -1.27
N ALA A 140 0.20 -1.64 -1.29
CA ALA A 140 -1.01 -1.95 -2.05
C ALA A 140 -2.16 -0.97 -1.71
N GLY A 141 -2.36 -0.65 -0.43
CA GLY A 141 -3.34 0.34 0.02
C GLY A 141 -3.14 1.73 -0.57
N VAL A 142 -1.89 2.19 -0.73
CA VAL A 142 -1.59 3.49 -1.37
C VAL A 142 -1.97 3.46 -2.85
N TYR A 143 -1.64 2.39 -3.58
CA TYR A 143 -2.02 2.23 -4.98
C TYR A 143 -3.55 2.17 -5.14
N LYS A 144 -4.26 1.42 -4.28
CA LYS A 144 -5.73 1.38 -4.25
C LYS A 144 -6.35 2.76 -4.02
N ALA A 145 -5.83 3.52 -3.07
CA ALA A 145 -6.31 4.87 -2.79
C ALA A 145 -6.08 5.81 -3.96
N THR A 146 -4.91 5.72 -4.61
CA THR A 146 -4.55 6.56 -5.76
C THR A 146 -5.47 6.32 -6.95
N ILE A 147 -5.64 5.06 -7.37
CA ILE A 147 -6.50 4.77 -8.53
C ILE A 147 -7.95 5.16 -8.25
N LYS A 148 -8.47 4.93 -7.05
CA LYS A 148 -9.81 5.38 -6.65
C LYS A 148 -9.96 6.90 -6.68
N ALA A 149 -8.93 7.65 -6.34
CA ALA A 149 -8.94 9.12 -6.44
C ALA A 149 -8.95 9.59 -7.90
N LEU A 150 -8.20 8.91 -8.78
CA LEU A 150 -8.22 9.17 -10.23
C LEU A 150 -9.56 8.82 -10.87
N MET A 151 -10.19 7.69 -10.50
CA MET A 151 -11.51 7.30 -10.99
C MET A 151 -12.59 8.32 -10.56
N ARG A 152 -12.53 8.84 -9.32
CA ARG A 152 -13.42 9.93 -8.88
C ARG A 152 -13.26 11.17 -9.74
N PHE A 153 -12.04 11.55 -10.07
CA PHE A 153 -11.79 12.65 -10.99
C PHE A 153 -12.34 12.35 -12.39
N LYS A 154 -12.14 11.14 -12.93
CA LYS A 154 -12.72 10.72 -14.21
C LYS A 154 -14.24 10.83 -14.22
N HIS A 155 -14.91 10.35 -13.17
CA HIS A 155 -16.35 10.50 -12.98
C HIS A 155 -16.78 11.97 -12.96
N PHE A 156 -16.08 12.81 -12.16
CA PHE A 156 -16.35 14.25 -12.11
C PHE A 156 -16.28 14.91 -13.49
N LYS A 157 -15.32 14.51 -14.33
CA LYS A 157 -15.21 15.02 -15.71
C LYS A 157 -16.38 14.60 -16.61
N GLN A 158 -17.03 13.47 -16.34
CA GLN A 158 -18.18 12.98 -17.11
C GLN A 158 -19.49 13.70 -16.77
N LEU A 159 -19.57 14.33 -15.59
CA LEU A 159 -20.75 15.10 -15.16
C LEU A 159 -20.93 16.33 -16.06
N LYS A 160 -22.16 16.51 -16.57
CA LYS A 160 -22.43 17.50 -17.62
C LYS A 160 -22.74 18.90 -17.05
N ASN A 161 -23.48 18.94 -15.95
CA ASN A 161 -23.95 20.22 -15.44
C ASN A 161 -23.20 20.64 -14.15
N ARG A 162 -23.23 21.95 -13.86
CA ARG A 162 -22.54 22.54 -12.72
C ARG A 162 -23.10 22.07 -11.37
N ASN A 163 -24.41 21.85 -11.29
CA ASN A 163 -25.05 21.42 -10.06
C ASN A 163 -24.64 20.01 -9.67
N GLU A 164 -24.58 19.07 -10.63
CA GLU A 164 -24.07 17.70 -10.42
C GLU A 164 -22.60 17.71 -9.96
N LYS A 165 -21.77 18.55 -10.60
CA LYS A 165 -20.36 18.70 -10.20
C LYS A 165 -20.22 19.22 -8.76
N ASN A 166 -20.96 20.26 -8.40
CA ASN A 166 -20.94 20.81 -7.05
C ASN A 166 -21.47 19.81 -6.01
N ALA A 167 -22.55 19.10 -6.31
CA ALA A 167 -23.08 18.05 -5.45
C ALA A 167 -22.07 16.91 -5.23
N PHE A 168 -21.37 16.52 -6.30
CA PHE A 168 -20.33 15.47 -6.21
C PHE A 168 -19.11 15.92 -5.40
N ILE A 169 -18.65 17.17 -5.54
CA ILE A 169 -17.59 17.74 -4.70
C ILE A 169 -18.00 17.74 -3.23
N ALA A 170 -19.23 18.20 -2.91
CA ALA A 170 -19.75 18.19 -1.55
C ALA A 170 -19.81 16.76 -0.97
N LEU A 171 -20.26 15.79 -1.75
CA LEU A 171 -20.26 14.38 -1.36
C LEU A 171 -18.84 13.85 -1.07
N CYS A 172 -17.86 14.22 -1.89
CA CYS A 172 -16.47 13.83 -1.69
C CYS A 172 -15.83 14.46 -0.44
N ARG A 173 -16.26 15.66 -0.03
CA ARG A 173 -15.85 16.31 1.22
C ARG A 173 -16.45 15.60 2.43
N GLU A 174 -17.75 15.32 2.39
CA GLU A 174 -18.46 14.65 3.48
C GLU A 174 -17.97 13.21 3.67
N LYS A 175 -17.86 12.46 2.58
CA LYS A 175 -17.46 11.05 2.59
C LYS A 175 -16.09 10.88 1.94
N ARG A 176 -15.04 10.88 2.74
CA ARG A 176 -13.66 10.67 2.26
C ARG A 176 -13.45 9.39 1.44
N HIS A 177 -14.43 8.48 1.44
CA HIS A 177 -14.38 7.16 0.79
C HIS A 177 -15.52 6.92 -0.19
N VAL A 178 -15.92 7.93 -0.97
CA VAL A 178 -16.87 7.74 -2.07
C VAL A 178 -16.30 6.71 -3.03
N THR A 179 -17.03 5.60 -3.22
CA THR A 179 -16.64 4.56 -4.18
C THR A 179 -17.37 4.82 -5.50
N ILE A 180 -16.61 5.02 -6.56
CA ILE A 180 -17.10 5.10 -7.92
C ILE A 180 -16.77 3.78 -8.61
N GLY A 181 -17.79 3.17 -9.23
CA GLY A 181 -17.65 1.86 -9.82
C GLY A 181 -17.61 0.71 -8.82
N LYS A 182 -17.84 -0.50 -9.29
CA LYS A 182 -17.79 -1.70 -8.44
C LYS A 182 -16.37 -2.20 -8.22
N ASP A 183 -15.47 -1.92 -9.15
CA ASP A 183 -14.08 -2.37 -9.15
C ASP A 183 -13.15 -1.28 -9.69
N VAL A 184 -11.85 -1.42 -9.44
CA VAL A 184 -10.77 -0.61 -10.03
C VAL A 184 -10.78 -0.70 -11.57
N LEU A 185 -11.34 -1.75 -12.11
CA LEU A 185 -11.43 -2.05 -13.53
C LEU A 185 -12.78 -1.66 -14.16
N ASP A 186 -13.57 -0.84 -13.50
CA ASP A 186 -14.81 -0.31 -14.04
C ASP A 186 -14.57 0.40 -15.38
N ILE A 187 -15.26 -0.07 -16.44
CA ILE A 187 -15.05 0.41 -17.80
C ILE A 187 -15.41 1.88 -17.95
N GLU A 188 -16.48 2.32 -17.29
CA GLU A 188 -16.98 3.69 -17.39
C GLU A 188 -15.95 4.71 -16.86
N HIS A 189 -15.07 4.26 -15.94
CA HIS A 189 -14.08 5.10 -15.26
C HIS A 189 -12.63 4.72 -15.64
N THR A 190 -12.45 3.97 -16.71
CA THR A 190 -11.11 3.61 -17.22
C THR A 190 -10.40 4.85 -17.76
N ILE A 191 -9.14 4.99 -17.40
CA ILE A 191 -8.23 6.07 -17.84
C ILE A 191 -7.20 5.45 -18.78
N ARG A 192 -6.99 6.09 -19.94
CA ARG A 192 -5.94 5.70 -20.88
C ARG A 192 -4.66 6.48 -20.62
N PHE A 193 -3.53 5.88 -20.94
CA PHE A 193 -2.23 6.54 -20.70
C PHE A 193 -2.08 7.84 -21.52
N GLU A 194 -2.67 7.93 -22.72
CA GLU A 194 -2.62 9.13 -23.57
C GLU A 194 -3.40 10.30 -22.95
N GLU A 195 -4.37 10.04 -22.07
CA GLU A 195 -5.09 11.10 -21.37
C GLU A 195 -4.22 11.81 -20.33
N ILE A 196 -3.11 11.17 -19.89
CA ILE A 196 -2.27 11.67 -18.78
C ILE A 196 -1.30 12.71 -19.31
N THR A 197 -1.79 13.91 -19.52
CA THR A 197 -1.03 15.08 -19.92
C THR A 197 -0.75 15.99 -18.70
N PRO A 198 0.17 16.95 -18.77
CA PRO A 198 0.34 17.94 -17.71
C PRO A 198 -0.97 18.63 -17.33
N GLY A 199 -1.80 19.04 -18.31
CA GLY A 199 -3.10 19.65 -18.06
C GLY A 199 -4.07 18.71 -17.34
N PHE A 200 -4.08 17.40 -17.67
CA PHE A 200 -4.87 16.42 -16.94
C PHE A 200 -4.45 16.34 -15.46
N LEU A 201 -3.15 16.40 -15.17
CA LEU A 201 -2.63 16.35 -13.79
C LEU A 201 -2.99 17.61 -13.00
N GLU A 202 -2.92 18.78 -13.65
CA GLU A 202 -3.35 20.06 -13.05
C GLU A 202 -4.86 20.07 -12.73
N GLU A 203 -5.68 19.52 -13.63
CA GLU A 203 -7.12 19.38 -13.38
C GLU A 203 -7.41 18.39 -12.24
N CYS A 204 -6.66 17.29 -12.13
CA CYS A 204 -6.74 16.36 -10.99
C CYS A 204 -6.44 17.08 -9.68
N GLU A 205 -5.35 17.85 -9.65
CA GLU A 205 -4.91 18.60 -8.47
C GLU A 205 -5.98 19.61 -8.05
N LYS A 206 -6.53 20.36 -9.00
CA LYS A 206 -7.61 21.31 -8.75
C LYS A 206 -8.85 20.62 -8.14
N PHE A 207 -9.30 19.51 -8.72
CA PHE A 207 -10.42 18.73 -8.21
C PHE A 207 -10.14 18.21 -6.79
N TRP A 208 -8.92 17.69 -6.54
CA TRP A 208 -8.55 17.20 -5.23
C TRP A 208 -8.45 18.30 -4.19
N PHE A 209 -8.00 19.49 -4.59
CA PHE A 209 -8.01 20.67 -3.73
C PHE A 209 -9.44 21.08 -3.36
N GLU A 210 -10.34 21.11 -4.35
CA GLU A 210 -11.76 21.37 -4.12
C GLU A 210 -12.43 20.31 -3.22
N THR A 211 -11.95 19.08 -3.21
CA THR A 211 -12.42 18.00 -2.31
C THR A 211 -11.65 17.91 -0.99
N GLU A 212 -10.89 18.95 -0.64
CA GLU A 212 -10.13 19.09 0.62
C GLU A 212 -9.07 18.00 0.85
N ILE A 213 -8.52 17.43 -0.22
CA ILE A 213 -7.36 16.55 -0.14
C ILE A 213 -6.11 17.41 0.10
N SER A 214 -5.33 17.05 1.13
CA SER A 214 -4.13 17.81 1.48
C SER A 214 -3.04 17.73 0.40
N PRO A 215 -2.21 18.78 0.22
CA PRO A 215 -1.09 18.77 -0.74
C PRO A 215 -0.14 17.58 -0.54
N ALA A 216 0.10 17.17 0.70
CA ALA A 216 0.90 15.98 1.01
C ALA A 216 0.28 14.69 0.42
N THR A 217 -1.04 14.54 0.52
CA THR A 217 -1.78 13.39 -0.05
C THR A 217 -1.79 13.46 -1.58
N MET A 218 -2.02 14.64 -2.17
CA MET A 218 -1.91 14.85 -3.62
C MET A 218 -0.54 14.44 -4.14
N GLY A 219 0.53 14.87 -3.46
CA GLY A 219 1.89 14.47 -3.78
C GLY A 219 2.11 12.94 -3.69
N ILE A 220 1.45 12.24 -2.74
CA ILE A 220 1.48 10.78 -2.69
C ILE A 220 0.80 10.18 -3.92
N TYR A 221 -0.38 10.64 -4.28
CA TYR A 221 -1.12 10.16 -5.46
C TYR A 221 -0.32 10.37 -6.74
N MET A 222 0.22 11.56 -6.94
CA MET A 222 1.01 11.89 -8.13
C MET A 222 2.32 11.09 -8.21
N ARG A 223 3.03 10.90 -7.10
CA ARG A 223 4.22 10.03 -7.07
C ARG A 223 3.89 8.57 -7.34
N THR A 224 2.73 8.09 -6.89
CA THR A 224 2.27 6.73 -7.14
C THR A 224 1.90 6.54 -8.61
N LEU A 225 1.18 7.49 -9.21
CA LEU A 225 0.89 7.49 -10.64
C LEU A 225 2.19 7.53 -11.47
N ARG A 226 3.13 8.41 -11.12
CA ARG A 226 4.45 8.46 -11.74
C ARG A 226 5.19 7.13 -11.64
N ALA A 227 5.07 6.42 -10.53
CA ALA A 227 5.69 5.12 -10.35
C ALA A 227 5.08 4.04 -11.27
N ILE A 228 3.77 4.06 -11.52
CA ILE A 228 3.13 3.19 -12.51
C ILE A 228 3.66 3.49 -13.91
N ILE A 229 3.65 4.76 -14.33
CA ILE A 229 4.14 5.17 -15.65
C ILE A 229 5.60 4.77 -15.85
N ASN A 230 6.43 4.93 -14.81
CA ASN A 230 7.86 4.60 -14.87
C ASN A 230 8.17 3.10 -14.76
N ASN A 231 7.23 2.29 -14.31
CA ASN A 231 7.46 0.85 -14.10
C ASN A 231 7.74 0.12 -15.43
N ASN A 232 7.36 0.70 -16.56
CA ASN A 232 7.51 0.14 -17.89
C ASN A 232 8.36 1.04 -18.80
N ARG A 233 9.52 1.52 -18.29
CA ARG A 233 10.49 2.34 -19.05
C ARG A 233 11.44 1.53 -19.94
N GLY A 234 11.22 0.22 -20.08
CA GLY A 234 12.00 -0.64 -20.97
C GLY A 234 11.72 -0.36 -22.45
N ASP A 235 11.83 -1.36 -23.29
CA ASP A 235 11.70 -1.26 -24.75
C ASP A 235 10.33 -0.73 -25.22
N ARG A 236 9.32 -0.73 -24.35
CA ARG A 236 7.96 -0.21 -24.64
C ARG A 236 7.39 0.55 -23.43
N PRO A 237 7.69 1.86 -23.29
CA PRO A 237 7.14 2.69 -22.22
C PRO A 237 5.62 2.92 -22.42
N TYR A 238 4.85 3.01 -21.33
CA TYR A 238 3.42 3.38 -21.40
C TYR A 238 3.19 4.78 -21.98
N ILE A 239 4.13 5.69 -21.75
CA ILE A 239 4.12 7.04 -22.31
C ILE A 239 5.50 7.32 -22.87
N GLU A 240 5.57 7.71 -24.14
CA GLU A 240 6.81 8.08 -24.82
C GLU A 240 7.51 9.24 -24.11
N ALA A 241 8.84 9.30 -24.23
CA ALA A 241 9.65 10.28 -23.51
C ALA A 241 9.26 11.73 -23.78
N GLU A 242 8.88 12.03 -25.03
CA GLU A 242 8.46 13.37 -25.49
C GLU A 242 7.14 13.79 -24.82
N LYS A 243 6.23 12.86 -24.62
CA LYS A 243 4.90 13.07 -24.00
C LYS A 243 4.90 12.89 -22.49
N TYR A 244 6.06 12.52 -21.90
CA TYR A 244 6.14 12.26 -20.45
C TYR A 244 5.73 13.49 -19.63
N PRO A 245 4.69 13.38 -18.76
CA PRO A 245 4.04 14.57 -18.21
C PRO A 245 4.75 15.19 -17.00
N PHE A 246 5.58 14.43 -16.26
CA PHE A 246 6.17 14.89 -15.00
C PHE A 246 7.54 15.55 -15.19
N GLY A 247 7.79 16.62 -14.46
CA GLY A 247 9.08 17.32 -14.45
C GLY A 247 8.98 18.71 -13.86
N VAL A 248 10.12 19.41 -13.77
CA VAL A 248 10.20 20.79 -13.29
C VAL A 248 10.41 21.78 -14.45
N SER A 249 10.65 21.27 -15.67
CA SER A 249 10.82 22.11 -16.86
C SER A 249 9.49 22.65 -17.36
N ARG A 250 9.55 23.74 -18.15
CA ARG A 250 8.35 24.35 -18.74
C ARG A 250 7.52 23.33 -19.53
N GLY A 251 6.21 23.34 -19.30
CA GLY A 251 5.27 22.41 -19.94
C GLY A 251 5.20 21.01 -19.31
N LYS A 252 5.85 20.79 -18.18
CA LYS A 252 5.75 19.57 -17.38
C LYS A 252 5.05 19.86 -16.04
N TYR A 253 4.46 18.84 -15.45
CA TYR A 253 3.80 18.92 -14.16
C TYR A 253 4.78 18.66 -13.02
N ALA A 254 4.94 19.62 -12.13
CA ALA A 254 5.73 19.50 -10.91
C ALA A 254 4.86 18.95 -9.78
N ILE A 255 5.27 17.83 -9.17
CA ILE A 255 4.49 17.19 -8.10
C ILE A 255 4.51 18.07 -6.85
N PRO A 256 3.35 18.42 -6.25
CA PRO A 256 3.31 19.24 -5.06
C PRO A 256 4.01 18.58 -3.88
N GLU A 257 4.76 19.37 -3.14
CA GLU A 257 5.36 18.98 -1.88
C GLU A 257 4.51 19.50 -0.73
N GLY A 258 4.07 18.60 0.13
CA GLY A 258 3.41 18.99 1.37
C GLY A 258 4.40 19.59 2.34
N GLY A 259 4.04 20.68 3.01
CA GLY A 259 4.80 21.22 4.13
C GLY A 259 4.98 20.15 5.23
N ARG A 260 6.14 20.10 5.85
CA ARG A 260 6.36 19.31 7.05
C ARG A 260 5.67 20.03 8.22
N ARG A 261 4.79 19.33 8.92
CA ARG A 261 4.33 19.79 10.23
C ARG A 261 5.50 19.61 11.21
N GLU A 262 5.83 20.66 11.93
CA GLU A 262 6.63 20.53 13.14
C GLU A 262 5.72 19.95 14.22
N ILE A 263 5.89 18.67 14.51
CA ILE A 263 5.12 17.91 15.48
C ILE A 263 6.07 17.32 16.52
N ALA A 264 6.76 18.18 17.24
CA ALA A 264 7.66 17.76 18.32
C ALA A 264 7.16 18.37 19.64
N LEU A 265 7.14 17.55 20.68
CA LEU A 265 6.98 18.00 22.08
C LEU A 265 8.34 18.35 22.66
N SER A 266 8.39 19.29 23.61
CA SER A 266 9.57 19.51 24.42
C SER A 266 9.81 18.30 25.35
N ILE A 267 11.00 18.23 25.96
CA ILE A 267 11.30 17.12 26.87
C ILE A 267 10.45 17.20 28.13
N GLU A 268 10.15 18.39 28.59
CA GLU A 268 9.31 18.63 29.79
C GLU A 268 7.87 18.12 29.51
N GLN A 269 7.32 18.38 28.32
CA GLN A 269 6.02 17.86 27.93
C GLN A 269 6.00 16.32 27.82
N ILE A 270 7.12 15.70 27.43
CA ILE A 270 7.25 14.23 27.47
C ILE A 270 7.22 13.73 28.93
N TRP A 271 7.90 14.43 29.86
CA TRP A 271 7.90 14.07 31.27
C TRP A 271 6.54 14.32 31.93
N GLU A 272 5.80 15.37 31.56
CA GLU A 272 4.42 15.59 32.00
C GLU A 272 3.52 14.41 31.58
N ILE A 273 3.65 13.94 30.34
CA ILE A 273 2.93 12.74 29.89
C ILE A 273 3.36 11.51 30.69
N GLU A 274 4.65 11.33 30.96
CA GLU A 274 5.17 10.21 31.75
C GLU A 274 4.61 10.20 33.18
N GLU A 275 4.42 11.38 33.77
CA GLU A 275 3.93 11.58 35.14
C GLU A 275 2.39 11.64 35.24
N TYR A 276 1.69 11.71 34.10
CA TYR A 276 0.23 11.77 34.08
C TYR A 276 -0.41 10.61 34.82
N GLN A 277 -1.24 10.91 35.83
CA GLN A 277 -1.91 9.92 36.68
C GLN A 277 -3.37 9.75 36.25
N THR A 278 -3.82 8.54 36.18
CA THR A 278 -5.21 8.21 35.83
C THR A 278 -5.58 6.81 36.31
N GLU A 279 -6.80 6.63 36.75
CA GLU A 279 -7.38 5.31 37.05
C GLU A 279 -7.96 4.63 35.81
N ASN A 280 -8.11 5.39 34.72
CA ASN A 280 -8.59 4.86 33.46
C ASN A 280 -7.49 4.02 32.78
N VAL A 281 -7.69 2.71 32.76
CA VAL A 281 -6.73 1.74 32.21
C VAL A 281 -6.37 2.03 30.75
N THR A 282 -7.33 2.53 29.95
CA THR A 282 -7.10 2.84 28.53
C THR A 282 -6.17 4.05 28.38
N LEU A 283 -6.38 5.09 29.20
CA LEU A 283 -5.49 6.27 29.20
C LEU A 283 -4.11 5.92 29.75
N ALA A 284 -4.05 5.15 30.84
CA ALA A 284 -2.78 4.65 31.40
C ALA A 284 -2.00 3.83 30.36
N THR A 285 -2.66 2.95 29.62
CA THR A 285 -2.02 2.19 28.54
C THR A 285 -1.51 3.11 27.43
N ALA A 286 -2.30 4.10 26.99
CA ALA A 286 -1.88 5.03 25.96
C ALA A 286 -0.66 5.87 26.38
N ARG A 287 -0.65 6.38 27.61
CA ARG A 287 0.50 7.05 28.23
C ARG A 287 1.74 6.16 28.19
N ASP A 288 1.63 4.95 28.73
CA ASP A 288 2.75 4.01 28.84
C ASP A 288 3.31 3.64 27.46
N ILE A 289 2.47 3.37 26.49
CA ILE A 289 2.89 3.06 25.12
C ILE A 289 3.58 4.27 24.47
N PHE A 290 3.05 5.47 24.64
CA PHE A 290 3.66 6.69 24.12
C PHE A 290 5.05 6.91 24.69
N VAL A 291 5.19 6.82 26.01
CA VAL A 291 6.46 6.98 26.73
C VAL A 291 7.46 5.89 26.33
N PHE A 292 7.02 4.64 26.26
CA PHE A 292 7.87 3.55 25.78
C PHE A 292 8.39 3.81 24.36
N MET A 293 7.52 4.23 23.46
CA MET A 293 7.92 4.54 22.09
C MET A 293 8.95 5.65 22.02
N PHE A 294 8.81 6.67 22.86
CA PHE A 294 9.78 7.77 22.94
C PHE A 294 11.15 7.26 23.37
N TYR A 295 11.26 6.59 24.53
CA TYR A 295 12.51 6.04 25.03
C TYR A 295 13.08 4.92 24.13
N CYS A 296 12.23 4.25 23.35
CA CYS A 296 12.65 3.26 22.37
C CYS A 296 13.06 3.92 21.01
N ASN A 297 13.93 4.96 21.10
CA ASN A 297 14.45 5.71 19.95
C ASN A 297 13.36 6.27 19.02
N GLY A 298 12.21 6.67 19.54
CA GLY A 298 11.08 7.12 18.75
C GLY A 298 10.55 6.01 17.87
N LEU A 299 10.31 4.83 18.41
CA LEU A 299 9.81 3.66 17.71
C LEU A 299 8.44 3.92 17.07
N ASN A 300 8.20 3.40 15.86
CA ASN A 300 6.86 3.47 15.26
C ASN A 300 5.94 2.42 15.90
N PHE A 301 4.67 2.75 16.07
CA PHE A 301 3.69 1.87 16.70
C PHE A 301 3.58 0.49 16.03
N GLY A 302 3.64 0.43 14.70
CA GLY A 302 3.62 -0.85 13.99
C GLY A 302 4.86 -1.73 14.22
N ASP A 303 6.02 -1.14 14.51
CA ASP A 303 7.23 -1.88 14.91
C ASP A 303 7.12 -2.26 16.39
N LEU A 304 6.59 -1.39 17.29
CA LEU A 304 6.28 -1.71 18.68
C LEU A 304 5.40 -2.95 18.83
N CYS A 305 4.29 -3.01 18.10
CA CYS A 305 3.39 -4.17 18.15
C CYS A 305 4.06 -5.49 17.78
N ARG A 306 5.18 -5.42 17.03
CA ARG A 306 5.94 -6.60 16.57
C ARG A 306 7.15 -6.92 17.43
N LEU A 307 7.48 -6.11 18.43
CA LEU A 307 8.56 -6.45 19.35
C LEU A 307 8.24 -7.73 20.11
N ARG A 308 9.21 -8.64 20.15
CA ARG A 308 9.15 -9.89 20.87
C ARG A 308 10.19 -9.90 21.99
N TYR A 309 10.00 -10.75 22.99
CA TYR A 309 10.99 -10.90 24.06
C TYR A 309 12.34 -11.38 23.54
N GLU A 310 12.38 -12.15 22.45
CA GLU A 310 13.63 -12.55 21.77
C GLU A 310 14.44 -11.35 21.21
N ASN A 311 13.82 -10.17 21.07
CA ASN A 311 14.52 -8.94 20.67
C ASN A 311 15.31 -8.30 21.82
N ILE A 312 15.19 -8.79 23.04
CA ILE A 312 15.92 -8.29 24.20
C ILE A 312 17.30 -8.97 24.25
N ASP A 313 18.34 -8.20 23.98
CA ASP A 313 19.72 -8.61 24.20
C ASP A 313 20.11 -8.32 25.65
N VAL A 314 20.03 -9.35 26.46
CA VAL A 314 20.34 -9.29 27.89
C VAL A 314 21.78 -8.89 28.13
N SER A 315 22.72 -9.38 27.33
CA SER A 315 24.17 -9.18 27.52
C SER A 315 24.54 -7.72 27.35
N ASN A 316 23.89 -6.98 26.47
CA ASN A 316 24.14 -5.57 26.22
C ASN A 316 23.09 -4.64 26.83
N ASN A 317 22.05 -5.20 27.48
CA ASN A 317 20.89 -4.46 27.98
C ASN A 317 20.25 -3.57 26.92
N GLU A 318 19.97 -4.16 25.74
CA GLU A 318 19.42 -3.46 24.58
C GLU A 318 18.24 -4.23 23.98
N ILE A 319 17.30 -3.50 23.37
CA ILE A 319 16.33 -4.07 22.45
C ILE A 319 16.94 -4.00 21.04
N VAL A 320 17.02 -5.13 20.34
CA VAL A 320 17.62 -5.24 19.00
C VAL A 320 16.59 -5.75 18.02
N PHE A 321 16.26 -4.95 17.03
CA PHE A 321 15.24 -5.31 16.04
C PHE A 321 15.52 -4.73 14.67
N GLN A 322 14.80 -5.24 13.67
CA GLN A 322 14.80 -4.72 12.31
C GLN A 322 13.45 -4.08 11.99
N ARG A 323 13.45 -2.90 11.37
CA ARG A 323 12.20 -2.26 10.97
C ARG A 323 11.55 -2.99 9.82
N LYS A 324 10.27 -3.36 9.97
CA LYS A 324 9.45 -4.00 8.93
C LYS A 324 9.48 -3.22 7.61
N LYS A 325 9.41 -1.88 7.67
CA LYS A 325 9.38 -1.00 6.48
C LYS A 325 10.65 -1.09 5.64
N THR A 326 11.80 -1.39 6.22
CA THR A 326 13.11 -1.38 5.54
C THR A 326 13.67 -2.78 5.31
N LEU A 327 13.09 -3.80 5.90
CA LEU A 327 13.58 -5.19 5.88
C LEU A 327 13.86 -5.70 4.45
N ARG A 328 13.02 -5.35 3.47
CA ARG A 328 13.13 -5.82 2.08
C ARG A 328 13.90 -4.88 1.15
N LYS A 329 14.29 -3.70 1.61
CA LYS A 329 14.93 -2.68 0.75
C LYS A 329 16.45 -2.74 0.77
N THR A 330 17.05 -3.51 1.66
CA THR A 330 18.49 -3.54 1.86
C THR A 330 19.02 -4.95 1.71
N ALA A 331 20.04 -5.12 0.86
CA ALA A 331 20.77 -6.39 0.72
C ALA A 331 21.46 -6.82 2.03
N LYS A 332 21.79 -5.86 2.91
CA LYS A 332 22.31 -6.13 4.26
C LYS A 332 21.27 -5.71 5.30
N PRO A 333 20.92 -6.60 6.23
CA PRO A 333 20.00 -6.27 7.33
C PRO A 333 20.56 -5.09 8.15
N THR A 334 19.70 -4.12 8.44
CA THR A 334 20.06 -2.99 9.32
C THR A 334 19.30 -3.17 10.63
N PHE A 335 20.06 -3.46 11.68
CA PHE A 335 19.53 -3.56 13.04
C PHE A 335 19.49 -2.19 13.72
N ILE A 336 18.47 -1.98 14.53
CA ILE A 336 18.34 -0.86 15.45
C ILE A 336 18.61 -1.40 16.84
N TYR A 337 19.48 -0.70 17.56
CA TYR A 337 19.89 -1.01 18.92
C TYR A 337 19.37 0.08 19.84
N VAL A 338 18.59 -0.29 20.82
CA VAL A 338 17.96 0.62 21.77
C VAL A 338 18.37 0.25 23.18
N PRO A 339 19.12 1.09 23.90
CA PRO A 339 19.43 0.81 25.30
C PRO A 339 18.15 0.78 26.13
N ILE A 340 18.02 -0.21 26.98
CA ILE A 340 16.88 -0.33 27.88
C ILE A 340 17.06 0.61 29.04
N LEU A 341 16.12 1.54 29.21
CA LEU A 341 16.08 2.51 30.28
C LEU A 341 15.08 2.10 31.38
N PRO A 342 15.25 2.55 32.64
CA PRO A 342 14.35 2.18 33.72
C PRO A 342 12.85 2.35 33.44
N PRO A 343 12.36 3.47 32.87
CA PRO A 343 10.96 3.62 32.60
C PRO A 343 10.44 2.57 31.59
N MET A 344 11.27 2.09 30.67
CA MET A 344 10.88 1.04 29.73
C MET A 344 10.62 -0.29 30.45
N ILE A 345 11.43 -0.61 31.47
CA ILE A 345 11.27 -1.82 32.29
C ILE A 345 9.95 -1.75 33.06
N GLU A 346 9.70 -0.60 33.71
CA GLU A 346 8.47 -0.38 34.47
C GLU A 346 7.22 -0.55 33.55
N ILE A 347 7.29 -0.02 32.33
CA ILE A 347 6.19 -0.15 31.36
C ILE A 347 6.03 -1.59 30.90
N ILE A 348 7.11 -2.32 30.60
CA ILE A 348 7.03 -3.75 30.24
C ILE A 348 6.38 -4.55 31.38
N ASN A 349 6.74 -4.25 32.64
CA ASN A 349 6.17 -4.93 33.81
C ASN A 349 4.66 -4.67 33.98
N ARG A 350 4.19 -3.45 33.63
CA ARG A 350 2.77 -3.08 33.74
C ARG A 350 1.93 -3.54 32.52
N GLN A 351 2.44 -3.32 31.32
CA GLN A 351 1.69 -3.47 30.05
C GLN A 351 2.12 -4.68 29.23
N GLY A 352 3.26 -5.30 29.59
CA GLY A 352 3.82 -6.41 28.83
C GLY A 352 2.99 -7.69 28.94
N ASN A 353 3.08 -8.50 27.90
CA ASN A 353 2.53 -9.84 27.90
C ASN A 353 3.25 -10.72 28.93
N LYS A 354 2.51 -11.56 29.64
CA LYS A 354 3.11 -12.49 30.63
C LYS A 354 3.72 -13.72 29.97
N ASP A 355 3.35 -13.99 28.71
CA ASP A 355 3.97 -15.02 27.88
C ASP A 355 5.26 -14.50 27.24
N GLN A 356 6.39 -14.88 27.83
CA GLN A 356 7.71 -14.39 27.42
C GLN A 356 8.24 -14.99 26.11
N ASP A 357 7.63 -16.02 25.60
CA ASP A 357 7.98 -16.58 24.29
C ASP A 357 7.31 -15.82 23.13
N GLY A 358 6.47 -14.83 23.45
CA GLY A 358 5.65 -14.08 22.52
C GLY A 358 6.07 -12.63 22.28
N TYR A 359 5.10 -11.84 21.86
CA TYR A 359 5.24 -10.38 21.73
C TYR A 359 5.38 -9.70 23.08
N ILE A 360 6.20 -8.66 23.19
CA ILE A 360 6.36 -7.88 24.43
C ILE A 360 5.01 -7.26 24.83
N PHE A 361 4.27 -6.67 23.88
CA PHE A 361 2.97 -6.07 24.13
C PHE A 361 1.84 -6.90 23.51
N PRO A 362 0.66 -7.01 24.15
CA PRO A 362 -0.38 -7.96 23.78
C PRO A 362 -1.22 -7.57 22.55
N PHE A 363 -0.80 -6.59 21.75
CA PHE A 363 -1.56 -6.12 20.59
C PHE A 363 -1.77 -7.18 19.51
N LEU A 364 -0.82 -8.09 19.35
CA LEU A 364 -0.83 -9.16 18.34
C LEU A 364 -0.91 -10.55 18.98
N TYR A 365 -1.32 -10.63 20.25
CA TYR A 365 -1.45 -11.91 20.94
C TYR A 365 -2.37 -12.86 20.18
N GLY A 366 -1.96 -14.12 20.03
CA GLY A 366 -2.72 -15.14 19.31
C GLY A 366 -2.66 -15.04 17.77
N ILE A 367 -1.93 -14.04 17.20
CA ILE A 367 -1.76 -13.92 15.76
C ILE A 367 -0.33 -14.35 15.38
N GLU A 368 -0.24 -15.42 14.60
CA GLU A 368 1.04 -15.91 14.09
C GLU A 368 1.74 -14.89 13.19
N PRO A 369 3.07 -14.68 13.37
CA PRO A 369 3.80 -13.56 12.73
C PRO A 369 4.08 -13.73 11.24
N ILE A 370 3.73 -14.85 10.58
CA ILE A 370 4.26 -15.21 9.26
C ILE A 370 3.18 -15.36 8.19
N GLY A 371 3.40 -14.72 7.04
CA GLY A 371 2.81 -15.02 5.74
C GLY A 371 1.34 -14.63 5.59
N ARG A 372 0.42 -15.55 5.67
CA ARG A 372 -1.01 -15.37 5.32
C ARG A 372 -1.76 -14.34 6.16
N ASN A 373 -1.27 -14.02 7.36
CA ASN A 373 -1.96 -13.17 8.33
C ASN A 373 -1.58 -11.67 8.27
N GLU A 374 -0.76 -11.23 7.32
CA GLU A 374 -0.32 -9.81 7.25
C GLU A 374 -1.48 -8.81 7.10
N ASN A 375 -2.57 -9.18 6.44
CA ASN A 375 -3.77 -8.35 6.37
C ASN A 375 -4.44 -8.21 7.73
N GLU A 376 -4.54 -9.29 8.49
CA GLU A 376 -5.10 -9.32 9.83
C GLU A 376 -4.21 -8.54 10.80
N ILE A 377 -2.91 -8.81 10.79
CA ILE A 377 -1.92 -8.05 11.57
C ILE A 377 -2.05 -6.54 11.30
N LYS A 378 -2.16 -6.14 10.03
CA LYS A 378 -2.33 -4.73 9.69
C LYS A 378 -3.63 -4.15 10.23
N LYS A 379 -4.77 -4.86 10.09
CA LYS A 379 -6.07 -4.42 10.62
C LYS A 379 -6.01 -4.24 12.13
N THR A 380 -5.44 -5.22 12.83
CA THR A 380 -5.28 -5.19 14.29
C THR A 380 -4.41 -4.02 14.74
N ILE A 381 -3.26 -3.80 14.08
CA ILE A 381 -2.38 -2.67 14.39
C ILE A 381 -3.09 -1.33 14.15
N VAL A 382 -3.84 -1.17 13.05
CA VAL A 382 -4.57 0.07 12.74
C VAL A 382 -5.64 0.32 13.80
N SER A 383 -6.45 -0.69 14.16
CA SER A 383 -7.47 -0.56 15.19
C SER A 383 -6.88 -0.23 16.57
N ALA A 384 -5.76 -0.85 16.95
CA ALA A 384 -5.06 -0.53 18.19
C ALA A 384 -4.47 0.91 18.16
N LEU A 385 -3.87 1.30 17.04
CA LEU A 385 -3.33 2.65 16.85
C LEU A 385 -4.41 3.73 17.00
N ASP A 386 -5.59 3.51 16.41
CA ASP A 386 -6.72 4.45 16.49
C ASP A 386 -7.17 4.63 17.94
N ARG A 387 -7.26 3.53 18.72
CA ARG A 387 -7.59 3.59 20.15
C ARG A 387 -6.53 4.36 20.96
N ILE A 388 -5.25 4.04 20.77
CA ILE A 388 -4.14 4.73 21.45
C ILE A 388 -4.14 6.22 21.11
N ASN A 389 -4.26 6.58 19.83
CA ASN A 389 -4.28 7.98 19.42
C ASN A 389 -5.52 8.73 19.94
N SER A 390 -6.67 8.07 20.05
CA SER A 390 -7.87 8.67 20.65
C SER A 390 -7.66 8.98 22.14
N SER A 391 -7.04 8.06 22.88
CA SER A 391 -6.69 8.24 24.29
C SER A 391 -5.61 9.32 24.48
N LEU A 392 -4.63 9.40 23.61
CA LEU A 392 -3.59 10.45 23.64
C LEU A 392 -4.18 11.85 23.45
N LYS A 393 -5.24 12.00 22.66
CA LYS A 393 -5.95 13.29 22.51
C LYS A 393 -6.66 13.71 23.79
N VAL A 394 -7.20 12.75 24.56
CA VAL A 394 -7.79 13.04 25.88
C VAL A 394 -6.71 13.51 26.83
N ILE A 395 -5.59 12.79 26.94
CA ILE A 395 -4.43 13.18 27.75
C ILE A 395 -3.93 14.57 27.35
N ALA A 396 -3.82 14.83 26.04
CA ALA A 396 -3.41 16.15 25.53
C ALA A 396 -4.34 17.27 25.96
N GLY A 397 -5.67 17.03 25.98
CA GLY A 397 -6.63 18.00 26.47
C GLY A 397 -6.50 18.29 27.97
N GLU A 398 -6.23 17.26 28.77
CA GLU A 398 -6.06 17.40 30.23
C GLU A 398 -4.72 18.05 30.63
N LEU A 399 -3.69 17.87 29.79
CA LEU A 399 -2.36 18.48 29.99
C LEU A 399 -2.15 19.77 29.16
N GLU A 400 -3.20 20.30 28.52
CA GLU A 400 -3.13 21.51 27.67
C GLU A 400 -2.06 21.44 26.56
N LEU A 401 -1.81 20.22 26.03
CA LEU A 401 -0.89 19.96 24.92
C LEU A 401 -1.57 20.11 23.55
N ASP A 402 -0.80 19.89 22.46
CA ASP A 402 -1.36 19.90 21.10
C ASP A 402 -2.55 18.92 20.97
N PRO A 403 -3.75 19.39 20.62
CA PRO A 403 -4.94 18.56 20.52
C PRO A 403 -4.84 17.46 19.45
N ASN A 404 -3.85 17.53 18.55
CA ASN A 404 -3.55 16.52 17.57
C ASN A 404 -2.51 15.50 18.01
N LEU A 405 -2.16 15.46 19.31
CA LEU A 405 -1.21 14.51 19.86
C LEU A 405 -1.49 13.08 19.38
N SER A 406 -0.47 12.42 18.94
CA SER A 406 -0.52 11.05 18.45
C SER A 406 0.83 10.36 18.59
N THR A 407 0.84 9.05 18.43
CA THR A 407 2.08 8.26 18.49
C THR A 407 3.18 8.72 17.52
N SER A 408 2.85 9.47 16.48
CA SER A 408 3.86 10.02 15.56
C SER A 408 4.73 11.12 16.17
N TYR A 409 4.26 11.78 17.24
CA TYR A 409 5.03 12.79 17.97
C TYR A 409 6.28 12.20 18.63
N THR A 410 6.21 10.95 19.12
CA THR A 410 7.35 10.32 19.83
C THR A 410 8.63 10.36 19.01
N ARG A 411 8.55 10.03 17.72
CA ARG A 411 9.72 9.98 16.85
C ARG A 411 10.27 11.37 16.50
N ASN A 412 9.36 12.30 16.24
CA ASN A 412 9.76 13.66 15.92
C ASN A 412 10.36 14.34 17.16
N SER A 413 9.74 14.19 18.33
CA SER A 413 10.28 14.72 19.60
C SER A 413 11.64 14.11 19.93
N TYR A 414 11.80 12.79 19.81
CA TYR A 414 13.08 12.13 20.04
C TYR A 414 14.19 12.69 19.13
N ILE A 415 13.92 12.81 17.83
CA ILE A 415 14.91 13.32 16.87
C ILE A 415 15.20 14.79 17.15
N SER A 416 14.16 15.63 17.32
CA SER A 416 14.31 17.07 17.55
C SER A 416 15.09 17.36 18.83
N HIS A 417 14.79 16.63 19.91
CA HIS A 417 15.48 16.81 21.18
C HIS A 417 16.95 16.41 21.07
N LEU A 418 17.26 15.25 20.48
CA LEU A 418 18.65 14.84 20.29
C LEU A 418 19.43 15.78 19.38
N THR A 419 18.84 16.28 18.30
CA THR A 419 19.56 17.10 17.33
C THR A 419 19.56 18.58 17.71
N GLY A 420 18.46 19.09 18.25
CA GLY A 420 18.29 20.51 18.60
C GLY A 420 18.82 20.87 19.98
N GLU A 421 18.42 20.12 21.00
CA GLU A 421 18.75 20.44 22.40
C GLU A 421 20.08 19.80 22.83
N LEU A 422 20.22 18.49 22.62
CA LEU A 422 21.43 17.77 23.03
C LEU A 422 22.56 17.83 22.01
N LEU A 423 22.35 18.48 20.87
CA LEU A 423 23.32 18.67 19.77
C LEU A 423 24.05 17.39 19.36
N VAL A 424 23.38 16.26 19.43
CA VAL A 424 23.92 14.98 18.98
C VAL A 424 24.07 14.99 17.46
N ASN A 425 25.24 14.57 16.98
CA ASN A 425 25.53 14.52 15.56
C ASN A 425 24.37 13.84 14.77
N PRO A 426 23.81 14.49 13.74
CA PRO A 426 22.68 13.97 12.97
C PRO A 426 22.92 12.59 12.35
N ILE A 427 24.16 12.22 12.02
CA ILE A 427 24.51 10.88 11.52
C ILE A 427 24.29 9.82 12.60
N VAL A 428 24.66 10.13 13.84
CA VAL A 428 24.43 9.27 15.01
C VAL A 428 22.93 9.06 15.20
N VAL A 429 22.16 10.17 15.23
CA VAL A 429 20.71 10.11 15.40
C VAL A 429 20.06 9.30 14.28
N ARG A 430 20.47 9.49 13.01
CA ARG A 430 20.00 8.68 11.87
C ARG A 430 20.23 7.18 12.09
N LYS A 431 21.39 6.80 12.60
CA LYS A 431 21.70 5.39 12.91
C LYS A 431 20.79 4.88 14.05
N MET A 432 20.64 5.64 15.12
CA MET A 432 19.80 5.27 16.26
C MET A 432 18.34 5.04 15.87
N VAL A 433 17.81 5.87 14.99
CA VAL A 433 16.41 5.75 14.54
C VAL A 433 16.22 4.85 13.30
N GLY A 434 17.30 4.27 12.77
CA GLY A 434 17.27 3.40 11.59
C GLY A 434 16.87 4.12 10.28
N HIS A 435 17.28 5.38 10.12
CA HIS A 435 17.19 6.07 8.82
C HIS A 435 18.32 5.64 7.89
N SER A 436 18.03 5.62 6.57
CA SER A 436 19.06 5.27 5.60
C SER A 436 20.22 6.28 5.61
N THR A 437 21.43 5.76 5.70
CA THR A 437 22.68 6.53 5.63
C THR A 437 23.44 6.25 4.32
N ARG A 438 22.84 5.56 3.34
CA ARG A 438 23.51 5.08 2.11
C ARG A 438 24.19 6.17 1.28
N LYS A 439 23.71 7.41 1.34
CA LYS A 439 24.29 8.55 0.61
C LYS A 439 25.42 9.24 1.36
N ASP A 440 25.71 8.83 2.59
CA ASP A 440 26.68 9.46 3.47
C ASP A 440 27.82 8.48 3.74
N VAL A 441 28.94 8.69 3.07
CA VAL A 441 30.14 7.84 3.20
C VAL A 441 30.68 7.89 4.64
N THR A 442 30.62 9.04 5.29
CA THR A 442 31.10 9.25 6.66
C THR A 442 30.32 8.41 7.68
N ALA A 443 29.04 8.13 7.39
CA ALA A 443 28.23 7.28 8.25
C ALA A 443 28.80 5.85 8.41
N GLY A 444 29.57 5.37 7.43
CA GLY A 444 30.25 4.07 7.52
C GLY A 444 31.28 4.00 8.67
N TYR A 445 31.90 5.10 8.98
CA TYR A 445 32.96 5.19 10.00
C TYR A 445 32.45 5.46 11.44
N VAL A 446 31.17 5.84 11.57
CA VAL A 446 30.58 6.08 12.90
C VAL A 446 30.32 4.74 13.60
N ASN A 447 31.17 4.34 14.51
CA ASN A 447 30.93 3.19 15.39
C ASN A 447 30.18 3.64 16.65
N LEU A 448 28.98 3.09 16.87
CA LEU A 448 28.13 3.45 17.99
C LEU A 448 28.02 2.26 18.96
N THR A 449 28.84 2.27 20.02
CA THR A 449 28.85 1.22 21.03
C THR A 449 27.59 1.26 21.92
N ALA A 450 27.24 0.16 22.58
CA ALA A 450 26.14 0.09 23.54
C ALA A 450 26.28 1.15 24.64
N LYS A 451 27.50 1.31 25.19
CA LYS A 451 27.82 2.35 26.21
C LYS A 451 27.47 3.75 25.67
N LYS A 452 27.82 4.08 24.40
CA LYS A 452 27.57 5.41 23.85
C LYS A 452 26.07 5.63 23.58
N ARG A 453 25.36 4.61 23.15
CA ARG A 453 23.89 4.68 22.99
C ARG A 453 23.22 4.92 24.35
N LEU A 454 23.64 4.20 25.39
CA LEU A 454 23.11 4.37 26.74
C LEU A 454 23.40 5.79 27.27
N GLU A 455 24.63 6.29 27.10
CA GLU A 455 25.03 7.67 27.52
C GLU A 455 24.14 8.73 26.87
N ILE A 456 23.85 8.58 25.57
CA ILE A 456 22.99 9.52 24.85
C ILE A 456 21.54 9.44 25.36
N ASN A 457 20.97 8.23 25.44
CA ASN A 457 19.57 8.06 25.83
C ASN A 457 19.31 8.35 27.29
N SER A 458 20.29 8.15 28.20
CA SER A 458 20.13 8.49 29.61
C SER A 458 19.92 9.99 29.86
N LYS A 459 20.35 10.85 28.93
CA LYS A 459 20.09 12.30 28.99
C LYS A 459 18.62 12.68 28.75
N LEU A 460 17.81 11.75 28.29
CA LEU A 460 16.38 11.94 28.08
C LEU A 460 15.54 11.68 29.33
N LEU A 461 16.12 11.04 30.35
CA LEU A 461 15.43 10.70 31.58
C LEU A 461 15.04 11.95 32.37
N ASN A 462 13.87 11.91 33.02
CA ASN A 462 13.42 12.98 33.91
C ASN A 462 14.33 13.07 35.12
N PRO A 463 15.08 14.18 35.32
CA PRO A 463 16.02 14.32 36.42
C PRO A 463 15.32 14.43 37.78
N GLY A 464 14.06 14.84 37.82
CA GLY A 464 13.24 14.93 39.04
C GLY A 464 12.69 13.58 39.52
N LYS A 465 12.70 12.55 38.64
CA LYS A 465 12.13 11.25 38.94
C LYS A 465 13.20 10.26 39.44
N ARG A 466 12.94 9.64 40.57
CA ARG A 466 13.72 8.50 41.03
C ARG A 466 13.21 7.23 40.39
N TYR A 467 13.91 6.74 39.39
CA TYR A 467 13.63 5.43 38.83
C TYR A 467 14.16 4.36 39.79
N SER A 468 13.35 3.35 40.08
CA SER A 468 13.84 2.22 40.90
C SER A 468 15.06 1.60 40.19
N ALA A 469 16.14 1.37 40.94
CA ALA A 469 17.31 0.67 40.45
C ALA A 469 16.95 -0.81 40.27
N ILE A 470 16.17 -1.09 39.25
CA ILE A 470 15.83 -2.45 38.87
C ILE A 470 16.99 -2.93 38.00
N ASN A 471 17.90 -3.68 38.62
CA ASN A 471 18.79 -4.53 37.86
C ASN A 471 17.92 -5.44 37.01
N PHE A 472 18.01 -5.33 35.68
CA PHE A 472 17.32 -6.21 34.75
C PHE A 472 17.95 -7.60 34.88
N TYR A 473 17.57 -8.31 35.89
CA TYR A 473 17.83 -9.74 35.95
C TYR A 473 16.73 -10.40 35.11
N VAL A 474 17.04 -10.70 33.86
CA VAL A 474 16.20 -11.48 32.93
C VAL A 474 15.89 -12.90 33.43
N SER A 475 16.37 -13.28 34.61
CA SER A 475 15.94 -14.51 35.28
C SER A 475 14.51 -14.46 35.83
N ARG A 476 13.74 -13.36 35.57
CA ARG A 476 12.33 -13.22 35.92
C ARG A 476 11.44 -12.66 34.78
N LEU A 477 11.97 -12.52 33.56
CA LEU A 477 11.18 -12.36 32.35
C LEU A 477 11.01 -13.72 31.68
#